data_a32c2a6d73a3b88aabbc3ddceb304e04
#
_entry.id   a32c2a6d73a3b88aabbc3ddceb304e04
#
_cell.length_a   1.000
_cell.length_b   1.000
_cell.length_c   1.000
_cell.angle_alpha   90.00
_cell.angle_beta   90.00
_cell.angle_gamma   90.00
#
_symmetry.space_group_name_H-M   'P 1'
#
loop_
_entity.id
_entity.type
_entity.pdbx_description
1 polymer ?
#
loop_
_entity_poly.entity_id
_entity_poly.type
_entity_poly.pdbx_seq_one_letter_code
_entity_poly.pdbx_strand_id
1 'polypeptide(L)'
;MTKVKQTLVMSAKEIAKSIVTTKLPHYIEGDTGASKTTSVAQYIKEMTGKSVSIFDCANKTEGDFGLYNFDMESRTSTLFANSELSGGQTHINFDELPKAIPNIKKSVIVVAQERRIGDYKLPDDVLIYATGNLSNEGLGDFLDAHERNRWVVVRMRKPTSQEWIEDYAIPNGVSAETIAFVDQTPKLGESFTDLDSMGFKDLKERKAYNSMIYDPRLPSDDAFATWRSITKADNIVKNREILGSNTTRVSLAGTIGMSATNELMTFLTMADKLPPMSDILKNPDDAMLVGAGASSCMLLHKMRENTKVLTQDNKINPVESGKRASTFIKYLKRMKPDYQAQYLRAVGSDKSISQIYFKNPDFGKLAVEYNFIFQADK
;
A
#
# COMPACT_ATOMS: atom_id res chain seq x y z
N MET A 1 13.99 -33.84 -9.17
CA MET A 1 12.71 -33.15 -8.94
C MET A 1 12.79 -32.45 -7.59
N THR A 2 13.18 -31.19 -7.59
CA THR A 2 13.25 -30.37 -6.37
C THR A 2 11.81 -30.00 -6.01
N LYS A 3 11.30 -30.53 -4.89
CA LYS A 3 9.98 -30.10 -4.37
C LYS A 3 10.04 -28.59 -4.15
N VAL A 4 9.31 -27.82 -4.93
CA VAL A 4 9.05 -26.42 -4.67
C VAL A 4 8.40 -26.35 -3.28
N LYS A 5 9.14 -25.89 -2.29
CA LYS A 5 8.60 -25.63 -0.94
C LYS A 5 7.57 -24.52 -1.11
N GLN A 6 6.30 -24.86 -1.04
CA GLN A 6 5.24 -23.87 -1.03
C GLN A 6 5.47 -22.95 0.16
N THR A 7 5.93 -21.75 -0.10
CA THR A 7 6.22 -20.78 0.96
C THR A 7 4.89 -20.28 1.49
N LEU A 8 4.60 -20.55 2.75
CA LEU A 8 3.41 -20.02 3.42
C LEU A 8 3.57 -18.49 3.57
N VAL A 9 2.67 -17.77 2.96
CA VAL A 9 2.66 -16.30 2.99
C VAL A 9 1.28 -15.80 3.41
N MET A 10 1.24 -14.62 4.00
CA MET A 10 0.02 -13.94 4.44
C MET A 10 -0.08 -12.55 3.81
N SER A 11 -1.29 -12.05 3.59
CA SER A 11 -1.54 -10.65 3.27
C SER A 11 -1.32 -9.76 4.50
N ALA A 12 -1.13 -8.47 4.29
CA ALA A 12 -1.03 -7.50 5.39
C ALA A 12 -2.26 -7.53 6.32
N LYS A 13 -3.45 -7.71 5.75
CA LYS A 13 -4.73 -7.81 6.49
C LYS A 13 -4.77 -9.05 7.39
N GLU A 14 -4.36 -10.22 6.87
CA GLU A 14 -4.29 -11.46 7.65
C GLU A 14 -3.27 -11.38 8.78
N ILE A 15 -2.11 -10.76 8.52
CA ILE A 15 -1.08 -10.53 9.54
C ILE A 15 -1.62 -9.59 10.63
N ALA A 16 -2.24 -8.47 10.26
CA ALA A 16 -2.85 -7.56 11.23
C ALA A 16 -3.91 -8.26 12.08
N LYS A 17 -4.78 -9.09 11.46
CA LYS A 17 -5.76 -9.90 12.16
C LYS A 17 -5.09 -10.88 13.14
N SER A 18 -4.00 -11.54 12.75
CA SER A 18 -3.23 -12.43 13.62
C SER A 18 -2.70 -11.67 14.85
N ILE A 19 -2.03 -10.52 14.63
CA ILE A 19 -1.47 -9.68 15.70
C ILE A 19 -2.56 -9.24 16.68
N VAL A 20 -3.68 -8.72 16.16
CA VAL A 20 -4.79 -8.20 16.99
C VAL A 20 -5.45 -9.32 17.80
N THR A 21 -5.64 -10.49 17.18
CA THR A 21 -6.34 -11.61 17.81
C THR A 21 -5.48 -12.31 18.86
N THR A 22 -4.21 -12.57 18.54
CA THR A 22 -3.33 -13.35 19.42
C THR A 22 -2.63 -12.51 20.46
N LYS A 23 -2.43 -11.21 20.18
CA LYS A 23 -1.63 -10.27 20.97
C LYS A 23 -0.17 -10.73 21.19
N LEU A 24 0.28 -11.72 20.44
CA LEU A 24 1.66 -12.19 20.46
C LEU A 24 2.55 -11.26 19.63
N PRO A 25 3.85 -11.12 19.98
CA PRO A 25 4.78 -10.37 19.18
C PRO A 25 5.02 -11.07 17.83
N HIS A 26 4.85 -10.34 16.72
CA HIS A 26 5.07 -10.85 15.38
C HIS A 26 6.31 -10.22 14.74
N TYR A 27 7.10 -11.03 14.03
CA TYR A 27 8.15 -10.56 13.13
C TYR A 27 7.76 -10.82 11.68
N ILE A 28 7.68 -9.74 10.90
CA ILE A 28 7.13 -9.74 9.55
C ILE A 28 8.27 -9.59 8.54
N GLU A 29 8.54 -10.65 7.81
CA GLU A 29 9.47 -10.65 6.67
C GLU A 29 8.72 -10.39 5.36
N GLY A 30 9.33 -9.67 4.41
CA GLY A 30 8.74 -9.48 3.09
C GLY A 30 9.60 -8.59 2.20
N ASP A 31 9.23 -8.48 0.93
CA ASP A 31 9.97 -7.75 -0.11
C ASP A 31 10.21 -6.29 0.24
N THR A 32 11.34 -5.76 -0.22
CA THR A 32 11.60 -4.31 -0.16
C THR A 32 10.52 -3.53 -0.90
N GLY A 33 10.00 -2.47 -0.27
CA GLY A 33 8.95 -1.62 -0.86
C GLY A 33 7.56 -2.26 -0.97
N ALA A 34 7.32 -3.43 -0.35
CA ALA A 34 6.01 -4.09 -0.26
C ALA A 34 5.03 -3.42 0.71
N SER A 35 5.36 -2.25 1.24
CA SER A 35 4.52 -1.48 2.19
C SER A 35 4.24 -2.20 3.51
N LYS A 36 5.14 -3.10 3.98
CA LYS A 36 4.98 -3.85 5.24
C LYS A 36 4.57 -2.95 6.41
N THR A 37 5.37 -1.93 6.66
CA THR A 37 5.22 -1.00 7.78
C THR A 37 3.88 -0.26 7.72
N THR A 38 3.55 0.32 6.56
CA THR A 38 2.35 1.16 6.40
C THR A 38 1.07 0.36 6.30
N SER A 39 1.06 -0.73 5.53
CA SER A 39 -0.16 -1.52 5.30
C SER A 39 -0.61 -2.26 6.57
N VAL A 40 0.32 -2.90 7.28
CA VAL A 40 -0.01 -3.60 8.54
C VAL A 40 -0.47 -2.59 9.61
N ALA A 41 0.23 -1.45 9.73
CA ALA A 41 -0.16 -0.39 10.66
C ALA A 41 -1.56 0.17 10.37
N GLN A 42 -1.90 0.34 9.09
CA GLN A 42 -3.22 0.80 8.67
C GLN A 42 -4.32 -0.18 9.10
N TYR A 43 -4.17 -1.48 8.79
CA TYR A 43 -5.17 -2.49 9.18
C TYR A 43 -5.29 -2.65 10.70
N ILE A 44 -4.17 -2.58 11.45
CA ILE A 44 -4.22 -2.59 12.91
C ILE A 44 -5.03 -1.39 13.42
N LYS A 45 -4.78 -0.19 12.87
CA LYS A 45 -5.54 1.02 13.23
C LYS A 45 -7.03 0.89 12.91
N GLU A 46 -7.37 0.31 11.76
CA GLU A 46 -8.78 0.07 11.39
C GLU A 46 -9.48 -0.91 12.35
N MET A 47 -8.78 -1.94 12.81
CA MET A 47 -9.32 -2.97 13.70
C MET A 47 -9.38 -2.53 15.18
N THR A 48 -8.47 -1.66 15.62
CA THR A 48 -8.33 -1.32 17.05
C THR A 48 -8.69 0.12 17.38
N GLY A 49 -8.75 1.00 16.39
CA GLY A 49 -8.90 2.45 16.57
C GLY A 49 -7.63 3.18 17.01
N LYS A 50 -6.54 2.43 17.40
CA LYS A 50 -5.27 2.99 17.85
C LYS A 50 -4.25 3.06 16.73
N SER A 51 -3.49 4.15 16.66
CA SER A 51 -2.38 4.29 15.71
C SER A 51 -1.19 3.39 16.10
N VAL A 52 -0.26 3.22 15.17
CA VAL A 52 0.99 2.49 15.39
C VAL A 52 2.13 3.50 15.38
N SER A 53 2.96 3.49 16.42
CA SER A 53 4.25 4.19 16.46
C SER A 53 5.29 3.35 15.74
N ILE A 54 6.05 3.98 14.84
CA ILE A 54 7.09 3.31 14.04
C ILE A 54 8.44 3.70 14.62
N PHE A 55 9.12 2.71 15.22
CA PHE A 55 10.45 2.86 15.77
C PHE A 55 11.46 2.26 14.78
N ASP A 56 12.14 3.13 14.03
CA ASP A 56 13.13 2.74 13.02
C ASP A 56 14.43 2.26 13.68
N CYS A 57 14.53 0.95 13.86
CA CYS A 57 15.64 0.33 14.59
C CYS A 57 17.00 0.52 13.91
N ALA A 58 17.04 0.73 12.59
CA ALA A 58 18.29 0.92 11.85
C ALA A 58 18.99 2.23 12.22
N ASN A 59 18.21 3.25 12.62
CA ASN A 59 18.71 4.60 12.90
C ASN A 59 18.65 4.98 14.39
N LYS A 60 18.35 4.03 15.27
CA LYS A 60 18.22 4.26 16.72
C LYS A 60 19.47 3.84 17.51
N THR A 61 19.66 4.50 18.63
CA THR A 61 20.68 4.22 19.64
C THR A 61 20.03 3.77 20.94
N GLU A 62 20.82 3.34 21.93
CA GLU A 62 20.31 2.93 23.23
C GLU A 62 19.54 4.05 23.95
N GLY A 63 20.01 5.31 23.80
CA GLY A 63 19.33 6.47 24.36
C GLY A 63 17.93 6.74 23.80
N ASP A 64 17.61 6.18 22.64
CA ASP A 64 16.28 6.30 22.05
C ASP A 64 15.23 5.40 22.73
N PHE A 65 15.63 4.40 23.51
CA PHE A 65 14.70 3.63 24.35
C PHE A 65 14.29 4.38 25.61
N GLY A 66 15.19 5.20 26.14
CA GLY A 66 14.95 5.99 27.32
C GLY A 66 16.23 6.57 27.90
N LEU A 67 16.08 7.41 28.88
CA LEU A 67 17.20 8.05 29.59
C LEU A 67 17.17 7.64 31.05
N TYR A 68 18.36 7.38 31.61
CA TYR A 68 18.51 7.10 33.02
C TYR A 68 18.37 8.40 33.82
N ASN A 69 17.51 8.34 34.82
CA ASN A 69 17.47 9.32 35.91
C ASN A 69 18.18 8.73 37.13
N PHE A 70 19.11 9.47 37.66
CA PHE A 70 19.91 9.08 38.83
C PHE A 70 19.37 9.75 40.07
N ASP A 71 18.97 8.97 41.04
CA ASP A 71 18.71 9.45 42.40
C ASP A 71 19.99 9.30 43.26
N MET A 72 20.60 10.42 43.54
CA MET A 72 21.86 10.45 44.26
C MET A 72 21.70 10.15 45.76
N GLU A 73 20.50 10.34 46.33
CA GLU A 73 20.24 10.07 47.75
C GLU A 73 20.06 8.57 47.98
N SER A 74 19.21 7.93 47.19
CA SER A 74 18.99 6.50 47.30
C SER A 74 20.05 5.64 46.59
N ARG A 75 20.93 6.28 45.81
CA ARG A 75 21.96 5.63 44.94
C ARG A 75 21.36 4.63 43.98
N THR A 76 20.17 4.95 43.43
CA THR A 76 19.46 4.15 42.44
C THR A 76 19.35 4.90 41.12
N SER A 77 19.07 4.15 40.07
CA SER A 77 18.73 4.75 38.78
C SER A 77 17.45 4.13 38.24
N THR A 78 16.63 4.93 37.59
CA THR A 78 15.42 4.50 36.86
C THR A 78 15.54 4.88 35.39
N LEU A 79 15.02 4.06 34.49
CA LEU A 79 14.98 4.37 33.07
C LEU A 79 13.64 5.03 32.73
N PHE A 80 13.66 6.30 32.35
CA PHE A 80 12.51 6.96 31.72
C PHE A 80 12.38 6.53 30.27
N ALA A 81 11.34 5.77 29.98
CA ALA A 81 11.07 5.30 28.64
C ALA A 81 10.74 6.47 27.68
N ASN A 82 11.21 6.38 26.44
CA ASN A 82 10.88 7.33 25.38
C ASN A 82 9.36 7.36 25.14
N SER A 83 8.80 8.56 24.94
CA SER A 83 7.38 8.76 24.71
C SER A 83 6.86 8.07 23.45
N GLU A 84 7.68 7.88 22.42
CA GLU A 84 7.32 7.07 21.22
C GLU A 84 6.97 5.63 21.58
N LEU A 85 7.55 5.10 22.65
CA LEU A 85 7.38 3.73 23.11
C LEU A 85 6.47 3.61 24.34
N SER A 86 6.38 4.66 25.15
CA SER A 86 5.71 4.64 26.47
C SER A 86 4.36 5.34 26.48
N GLY A 87 3.96 6.01 25.41
CA GLY A 87 2.74 6.84 25.39
C GLY A 87 1.42 6.09 25.63
N GLY A 88 1.40 4.75 25.59
CA GLY A 88 0.24 3.91 25.87
C GLY A 88 -0.95 4.08 24.92
N GLN A 89 -0.90 5.10 24.08
CA GLN A 89 -1.94 5.48 23.11
C GLN A 89 -1.77 4.85 21.73
N THR A 90 -0.61 4.24 21.49
CA THR A 90 -0.24 3.66 20.20
C THR A 90 0.23 2.22 20.37
N HIS A 91 0.09 1.43 19.31
CA HIS A 91 0.80 0.17 19.17
C HIS A 91 2.24 0.43 18.71
N ILE A 92 3.13 -0.55 18.78
CA ILE A 92 4.55 -0.38 18.49
C ILE A 92 4.96 -1.30 17.33
N ASN A 93 5.57 -0.69 16.30
CA ASN A 93 6.29 -1.39 15.26
C ASN A 93 7.78 -1.09 15.36
N PHE A 94 8.59 -2.12 15.56
CA PHE A 94 10.04 -2.06 15.45
C PHE A 94 10.45 -2.32 13.99
N ASP A 95 10.59 -1.23 13.22
CA ASP A 95 10.86 -1.30 11.79
C ASP A 95 12.35 -1.57 11.52
N GLU A 96 12.63 -2.33 10.47
CA GLU A 96 13.97 -2.72 10.03
C GLU A 96 14.83 -3.38 11.15
N LEU A 97 14.20 -4.15 12.04
CA LEU A 97 14.87 -4.77 13.19
C LEU A 97 16.16 -5.54 12.84
N PRO A 98 16.28 -6.30 11.72
CA PRO A 98 17.52 -6.98 11.37
C PRO A 98 18.72 -6.07 11.18
N LYS A 99 18.50 -4.81 10.75
CA LYS A 99 19.57 -3.82 10.52
C LYS A 99 20.02 -3.11 11.79
N ALA A 100 19.33 -3.31 12.91
CA ALA A 100 19.67 -2.70 14.18
C ALA A 100 21.01 -3.21 14.70
N ILE A 101 21.73 -2.37 15.43
CA ILE A 101 22.92 -2.79 16.18
C ILE A 101 22.54 -3.82 17.26
N PRO A 102 23.46 -4.72 17.67
CA PRO A 102 23.14 -5.83 18.57
C PRO A 102 22.44 -5.44 19.87
N ASN A 103 22.82 -4.33 20.47
CA ASN A 103 22.21 -3.86 21.71
C ASN A 103 20.76 -3.43 21.53
N ILE A 104 20.42 -2.80 20.40
CA ILE A 104 19.04 -2.46 20.04
C ILE A 104 18.21 -3.72 19.84
N LYS A 105 18.72 -4.73 19.09
CA LYS A 105 18.04 -6.02 18.94
C LYS A 105 17.70 -6.64 20.28
N LYS A 106 18.65 -6.67 21.22
CA LYS A 106 18.43 -7.19 22.58
C LYS A 106 17.34 -6.43 23.32
N SER A 107 17.37 -5.09 23.27
CA SER A 107 16.37 -4.25 23.92
C SER A 107 14.96 -4.47 23.35
N VAL A 108 14.84 -4.55 22.03
CA VAL A 108 13.56 -4.87 21.34
C VAL A 108 13.02 -6.23 21.77
N ILE A 109 13.89 -7.24 21.88
CA ILE A 109 13.49 -8.58 22.31
C ILE A 109 12.96 -8.56 23.75
N VAL A 110 13.61 -7.81 24.65
CA VAL A 110 13.15 -7.65 26.04
C VAL A 110 11.77 -6.97 26.05
N VAL A 111 11.59 -5.89 25.28
CA VAL A 111 10.29 -5.20 25.15
C VAL A 111 9.21 -6.16 24.63
N ALA A 112 9.53 -6.95 23.62
CA ALA A 112 8.57 -7.89 23.05
C ALA A 112 8.13 -9.00 24.00
N GLN A 113 9.05 -9.50 24.83
CA GLN A 113 8.78 -10.61 25.77
C GLN A 113 8.26 -10.17 27.11
N GLU A 114 8.92 -9.19 27.71
CA GLU A 114 8.64 -8.75 29.07
C GLU A 114 7.60 -7.62 29.11
N ARG A 115 7.28 -7.06 27.95
CA ARG A 115 6.33 -5.92 27.80
C ARG A 115 6.70 -4.74 28.70
N ARG A 116 8.00 -4.45 28.78
CA ARG A 116 8.52 -3.32 29.56
C ARG A 116 9.73 -2.66 28.90
N ILE A 117 9.93 -1.40 29.21
CA ILE A 117 11.09 -0.60 28.83
C ILE A 117 11.67 -0.05 30.13
N GLY A 118 12.77 -0.64 30.59
CA GLY A 118 13.25 -0.38 31.94
C GLY A 118 12.16 -0.68 32.97
N ASP A 119 11.80 0.32 33.76
CA ASP A 119 10.77 0.20 34.81
C ASP A 119 9.35 0.44 34.28
N TYR A 120 9.21 0.98 33.07
CA TYR A 120 7.89 1.26 32.49
C TYR A 120 7.28 -0.02 31.88
N LYS A 121 6.15 -0.45 32.45
CA LYS A 121 5.37 -1.58 31.93
C LYS A 121 4.40 -1.09 30.86
N LEU A 122 4.47 -1.69 29.67
CA LEU A 122 3.53 -1.41 28.58
C LEU A 122 2.10 -1.88 28.96
N PRO A 123 1.07 -1.10 28.63
CA PRO A 123 -0.32 -1.53 28.78
C PRO A 123 -0.60 -2.84 28.02
N ASP A 124 -1.48 -3.68 28.60
CA ASP A 124 -1.78 -5.02 28.05
C ASP A 124 -2.45 -5.01 26.67
N ASP A 125 -3.02 -3.88 26.28
CA ASP A 125 -3.66 -3.69 24.98
C ASP A 125 -2.71 -3.12 23.90
N VAL A 126 -1.46 -2.79 24.24
CA VAL A 126 -0.45 -2.38 23.27
C VAL A 126 0.04 -3.61 22.49
N LEU A 127 -0.14 -3.59 21.18
CA LEU A 127 0.36 -4.61 20.26
C LEU A 127 1.80 -4.30 19.88
N ILE A 128 2.62 -5.34 19.78
CA ILE A 128 4.04 -5.23 19.45
C ILE A 128 4.32 -6.11 18.24
N TYR A 129 4.96 -5.54 17.23
CA TYR A 129 5.48 -6.31 16.11
C TYR A 129 6.75 -5.67 15.55
N ALA A 130 7.48 -6.42 14.76
CA ALA A 130 8.68 -5.94 14.08
C ALA A 130 8.63 -6.29 12.59
N THR A 131 9.36 -5.52 11.79
CA THR A 131 9.47 -5.75 10.35
C THR A 131 10.92 -5.90 9.92
N GLY A 132 11.13 -6.62 8.82
CA GLY A 132 12.43 -6.78 8.18
C GLY A 132 12.28 -7.17 6.71
N ASN A 133 13.38 -7.07 5.97
CA ASN A 133 13.44 -7.51 4.59
C ASN A 133 13.76 -9.02 4.52
N LEU A 134 13.53 -9.60 3.35
CA LEU A 134 13.87 -11.00 3.12
C LEU A 134 15.40 -11.19 3.09
N SER A 135 15.84 -12.29 3.66
CA SER A 135 17.26 -12.68 3.69
C SER A 135 17.92 -12.78 2.32
N ASN A 136 17.13 -13.10 1.30
CA ASN A 136 17.61 -13.28 -0.08
C ASN A 136 17.89 -11.97 -0.82
N GLU A 137 17.54 -10.84 -0.24
CA GLU A 137 17.76 -9.52 -0.84
C GLU A 137 19.21 -9.01 -0.67
N GLY A 138 20.05 -9.74 0.08
CA GLY A 138 21.45 -9.36 0.31
C GLY A 138 21.64 -8.04 1.09
N LEU A 139 20.55 -7.51 1.65
CA LEU A 139 20.50 -6.16 2.22
C LEU A 139 20.72 -6.15 3.74
N GLY A 140 21.30 -7.18 4.32
CA GLY A 140 21.67 -7.09 5.71
C GLY A 140 21.49 -8.29 6.59
N ASP A 141 21.64 -8.01 7.86
CA ASP A 141 21.67 -8.94 8.94
C ASP A 141 20.34 -9.69 9.13
N PHE A 142 20.44 -10.87 9.71
CA PHE A 142 19.30 -11.71 10.04
C PHE A 142 19.05 -11.67 11.53
N LEU A 143 17.85 -12.06 11.92
CA LEU A 143 17.63 -12.50 13.30
C LEU A 143 18.18 -13.92 13.47
N ASP A 144 18.98 -14.11 14.51
CA ASP A 144 19.47 -15.43 14.88
C ASP A 144 18.35 -16.39 15.25
N ALA A 145 18.62 -17.71 15.24
CA ALA A 145 17.61 -18.71 15.54
C ALA A 145 16.95 -18.50 16.92
N HIS A 146 17.74 -18.11 17.93
CA HIS A 146 17.25 -17.85 19.28
C HIS A 146 16.44 -16.55 19.34
N GLU A 147 16.74 -15.54 18.54
CA GLU A 147 15.97 -14.30 18.40
C GLU A 147 14.63 -14.59 17.72
N ARG A 148 14.65 -15.34 16.60
CA ARG A 148 13.44 -15.72 15.86
C ARG A 148 12.45 -16.53 16.70
N ASN A 149 12.91 -17.38 17.60
CA ASN A 149 12.06 -18.20 18.47
C ASN A 149 11.21 -17.36 19.47
N ARG A 150 11.48 -16.07 19.57
CA ARG A 150 10.76 -15.14 20.44
C ARG A 150 9.62 -14.41 19.75
N TRP A 151 9.44 -14.66 18.46
CA TRP A 151 8.45 -14.01 17.60
C TRP A 151 7.59 -15.05 16.91
N VAL A 152 6.35 -14.67 16.62
CA VAL A 152 5.59 -15.34 15.57
C VAL A 152 6.14 -14.85 14.23
N VAL A 153 6.98 -15.64 13.60
CA VAL A 153 7.63 -15.27 12.33
C VAL A 153 6.68 -15.53 11.18
N VAL A 154 6.32 -14.49 10.45
CA VAL A 154 5.41 -14.56 9.30
C VAL A 154 6.02 -13.91 8.08
N ARG A 155 5.72 -14.46 6.91
CA ARG A 155 6.12 -13.86 5.65
C ARG A 155 4.96 -13.14 5.00
N MET A 156 5.13 -11.83 4.76
CA MET A 156 4.14 -11.02 4.06
C MET A 156 4.35 -11.14 2.54
N ARG A 157 3.30 -11.52 1.81
CA ARG A 157 3.31 -11.37 0.35
C ARG A 157 3.17 -9.90 -0.04
N LYS A 158 3.71 -9.52 -1.16
CA LYS A 158 3.49 -8.20 -1.73
C LYS A 158 1.99 -8.03 -2.03
N PRO A 159 1.38 -6.88 -1.73
CA PRO A 159 0.01 -6.59 -2.16
C PRO A 159 -0.13 -6.69 -3.67
N THR A 160 -1.20 -7.28 -4.14
CA THR A 160 -1.53 -7.28 -5.56
C THR A 160 -1.84 -5.87 -6.06
N SER A 161 -1.84 -5.65 -7.36
CA SER A 161 -2.24 -4.36 -7.95
C SER A 161 -3.64 -3.94 -7.49
N GLN A 162 -4.58 -4.89 -7.43
CA GLN A 162 -5.94 -4.63 -7.01
C GLN A 162 -6.01 -4.23 -5.52
N GLU A 163 -5.34 -4.96 -4.63
CA GLU A 163 -5.27 -4.61 -3.20
C GLU A 163 -4.63 -3.23 -2.99
N TRP A 164 -3.55 -2.92 -3.72
CA TRP A 164 -2.94 -1.60 -3.63
C TRP A 164 -3.89 -0.49 -4.10
N ILE A 165 -4.65 -0.72 -5.17
CA ILE A 165 -5.63 0.24 -5.69
C ILE A 165 -6.74 0.49 -4.67
N GLU A 166 -7.35 -0.57 -4.14
CA GLU A 166 -8.53 -0.48 -3.26
C GLU A 166 -8.17 0.01 -1.86
N ASP A 167 -7.11 -0.57 -1.27
CA ASP A 167 -6.77 -0.31 0.13
C ASP A 167 -5.90 0.93 0.33
N TYR A 168 -5.15 1.34 -0.70
CA TYR A 168 -4.24 2.48 -0.59
C TYR A 168 -4.51 3.58 -1.62
N ALA A 169 -4.48 3.30 -2.91
CA ALA A 169 -4.46 4.34 -3.93
C ALA A 169 -5.74 5.18 -3.94
N ILE A 170 -6.90 4.54 -3.94
CA ILE A 170 -8.20 5.22 -3.91
C ILE A 170 -8.40 6.04 -2.64
N PRO A 171 -8.19 5.49 -1.43
CA PRO A 171 -8.33 6.26 -0.18
C PRO A 171 -7.37 7.45 -0.07
N ASN A 172 -6.17 7.34 -0.64
CA ASN A 172 -5.15 8.39 -0.57
C ASN A 172 -5.13 9.34 -1.78
N GLY A 173 -6.13 9.26 -2.67
CA GLY A 173 -6.27 10.19 -3.79
C GLY A 173 -5.15 10.11 -4.82
N VAL A 174 -4.63 8.91 -5.09
CA VAL A 174 -3.72 8.65 -6.21
C VAL A 174 -4.45 8.96 -7.51
N SER A 175 -3.76 9.57 -8.48
CA SER A 175 -4.37 10.02 -9.74
C SER A 175 -4.95 8.87 -10.56
N ALA A 176 -5.99 9.18 -11.33
CA ALA A 176 -6.65 8.20 -12.21
C ALA A 176 -5.69 7.56 -13.21
N GLU A 177 -4.72 8.33 -13.70
CA GLU A 177 -3.69 7.89 -14.62
C GLU A 177 -2.78 6.83 -14.00
N THR A 178 -2.31 7.09 -12.78
CA THR A 178 -1.44 6.15 -12.04
C THR A 178 -2.22 4.89 -11.65
N ILE A 179 -3.48 5.03 -11.21
CA ILE A 179 -4.33 3.87 -10.89
C ILE A 179 -4.57 3.02 -12.14
N ALA A 180 -4.92 3.64 -13.28
CA ALA A 180 -5.14 2.90 -14.52
C ALA A 180 -3.88 2.19 -15.01
N PHE A 181 -2.71 2.81 -14.88
CA PHE A 181 -1.44 2.17 -15.17
C PHE A 181 -1.22 0.91 -14.32
N VAL A 182 -1.43 1.00 -13.00
CA VAL A 182 -1.26 -0.13 -12.09
C VAL A 182 -2.27 -1.24 -12.35
N ASP A 183 -3.53 -0.89 -12.63
CA ASP A 183 -4.60 -1.85 -12.94
C ASP A 183 -4.32 -2.64 -14.22
N GLN A 184 -3.81 -1.97 -15.25
CA GLN A 184 -3.47 -2.61 -16.54
C GLN A 184 -2.07 -3.24 -16.56
N THR A 185 -1.29 -3.09 -15.49
CA THR A 185 0.06 -3.65 -15.38
C THR A 185 0.18 -4.54 -14.12
N PRO A 186 -0.54 -5.67 -14.05
CA PRO A 186 -0.58 -6.52 -12.85
C PRO A 186 0.79 -7.05 -12.41
N LYS A 187 1.74 -7.15 -13.34
CA LYS A 187 3.14 -7.53 -13.05
C LYS A 187 3.85 -6.61 -12.04
N LEU A 188 3.35 -5.39 -11.83
CA LEU A 188 3.85 -4.51 -10.76
C LEU A 188 3.60 -5.08 -9.37
N GLY A 189 2.58 -5.90 -9.20
CA GLY A 189 2.25 -6.61 -7.96
C GLY A 189 3.08 -7.87 -7.71
N GLU A 190 3.84 -8.36 -8.70
CA GLU A 190 4.69 -9.53 -8.54
C GLU A 190 5.89 -9.27 -7.64
N SER A 191 6.35 -10.32 -6.97
CA SER A 191 7.57 -10.38 -6.19
C SER A 191 8.66 -11.11 -6.98
N PHE A 192 9.92 -10.81 -6.73
CA PHE A 192 11.01 -11.60 -7.30
C PHE A 192 10.94 -13.08 -6.87
N THR A 193 10.33 -13.36 -5.73
CA THR A 193 10.13 -14.75 -5.25
C THR A 193 9.02 -15.47 -6.01
N ASP A 194 8.04 -14.75 -6.55
CA ASP A 194 7.04 -15.34 -7.45
C ASP A 194 7.71 -15.78 -8.74
N LEU A 195 8.62 -14.95 -9.26
CA LEU A 195 9.42 -15.26 -10.44
C LEU A 195 10.29 -16.51 -10.25
N ASP A 196 10.68 -16.84 -9.02
CA ASP A 196 11.45 -18.06 -8.72
C ASP A 196 10.68 -19.36 -9.01
N SER A 197 9.38 -19.30 -8.88
CA SER A 197 8.49 -20.45 -9.12
C SER A 197 8.17 -20.67 -10.60
N MET A 198 8.45 -19.69 -11.47
CA MET A 198 8.06 -19.72 -12.89
C MET A 198 9.01 -20.52 -13.80
N GLY A 199 10.18 -20.93 -13.28
CA GLY A 199 11.08 -21.85 -14.00
C GLY A 199 11.74 -21.27 -15.24
N PHE A 200 12.16 -20.00 -15.24
CA PHE A 200 12.90 -19.37 -16.31
C PHE A 200 14.22 -20.11 -16.64
N LYS A 201 14.56 -20.21 -17.91
CA LYS A 201 15.77 -20.88 -18.40
C LYS A 201 17.04 -20.12 -18.00
N ASP A 202 16.98 -18.81 -18.05
CA ASP A 202 18.10 -17.93 -17.73
C ASP A 202 17.64 -16.54 -17.22
N LEU A 203 18.59 -15.74 -16.79
CA LEU A 203 18.34 -14.38 -16.29
C LEU A 203 17.84 -13.42 -17.38
N LYS A 204 18.12 -13.68 -18.67
CA LYS A 204 17.64 -12.83 -19.76
C LYS A 204 16.14 -13.01 -19.97
N GLU A 205 15.69 -14.28 -19.98
CA GLU A 205 14.25 -14.59 -20.06
C GLU A 205 13.49 -14.01 -18.86
N ARG A 206 14.05 -14.15 -17.66
CA ARG A 206 13.50 -13.57 -16.43
C ARG A 206 13.40 -12.04 -16.49
N LYS A 207 14.45 -11.35 -16.93
CA LYS A 207 14.46 -9.89 -17.13
C LYS A 207 13.47 -9.46 -18.23
N ALA A 208 13.37 -10.21 -19.31
CA ALA A 208 12.42 -9.91 -20.39
C ALA A 208 10.98 -10.08 -19.95
N TYR A 209 10.70 -11.01 -19.04
CA TYR A 209 9.36 -11.22 -18.48
C TYR A 209 8.92 -10.02 -17.62
N ASN A 210 9.75 -9.59 -16.69
CA ASN A 210 9.45 -8.44 -15.82
C ASN A 210 10.72 -7.69 -15.41
N SER A 211 10.99 -6.59 -16.10
CA SER A 211 12.11 -5.69 -15.82
C SER A 211 11.72 -4.46 -15.00
N MET A 212 10.48 -4.38 -14.54
CA MET A 212 9.98 -3.21 -13.81
C MET A 212 10.20 -3.32 -12.30
N ILE A 213 10.15 -4.54 -11.76
CA ILE A 213 10.28 -4.77 -10.32
C ILE A 213 11.72 -5.05 -9.91
N TYR A 214 11.99 -4.91 -8.60
CA TYR A 214 13.27 -5.31 -8.02
C TYR A 214 13.47 -6.83 -8.09
N ASP A 215 14.63 -7.24 -8.59
CA ASP A 215 15.08 -8.63 -8.53
C ASP A 215 16.57 -8.66 -8.12
N PRO A 216 16.91 -9.16 -6.94
CA PRO A 216 18.30 -9.16 -6.44
C PRO A 216 19.25 -10.02 -7.27
N ARG A 217 18.74 -10.84 -8.20
CA ARG A 217 19.54 -11.66 -9.12
C ARG A 217 19.96 -10.91 -10.37
N LEU A 218 19.30 -9.79 -10.63
CA LEU A 218 19.59 -8.95 -11.81
C LEU A 218 20.40 -7.75 -11.33
N PRO A 219 21.71 -7.69 -11.67
CA PRO A 219 22.51 -6.52 -11.35
C PRO A 219 21.93 -5.32 -12.08
N SER A 220 21.53 -4.31 -11.36
CA SER A 220 21.05 -3.05 -11.90
C SER A 220 21.23 -1.96 -10.86
N ASP A 221 21.81 -0.85 -11.28
CA ASP A 221 21.85 0.40 -10.51
C ASP A 221 20.65 1.29 -10.82
N ASP A 222 19.74 0.83 -11.69
CA ASP A 222 18.56 1.56 -12.08
C ASP A 222 17.47 1.54 -10.98
N ALA A 223 16.66 2.58 -10.94
CA ALA A 223 15.45 2.60 -10.15
C ALA A 223 14.46 1.50 -10.60
N PHE A 224 13.61 1.07 -9.73
CA PHE A 224 12.63 0.01 -9.98
C PHE A 224 11.27 0.33 -9.34
N ALA A 225 10.22 -0.30 -9.87
CA ALA A 225 8.87 -0.10 -9.39
C ALA A 225 8.60 -0.89 -8.11
N THR A 226 8.15 -0.19 -7.09
CA THR A 226 7.57 -0.70 -5.85
C THR A 226 6.33 0.11 -5.52
N TRP A 227 5.48 -0.34 -4.63
CA TRP A 227 4.34 0.47 -4.21
C TRP A 227 4.75 1.84 -3.64
N ARG A 228 5.88 1.89 -2.93
CA ARG A 228 6.48 3.14 -2.44
C ARG A 228 6.92 4.07 -3.59
N SER A 229 7.61 3.54 -4.58
CA SER A 229 8.10 4.37 -5.71
C SER A 229 6.96 4.77 -6.66
N ILE A 230 5.95 3.92 -6.87
CA ILE A 230 4.73 4.27 -7.61
C ILE A 230 3.97 5.43 -6.94
N THR A 231 3.86 5.42 -5.61
CA THR A 231 3.27 6.55 -4.87
C THR A 231 4.06 7.85 -5.06
N LYS A 232 5.40 7.77 -5.12
CA LYS A 232 6.24 8.95 -5.45
C LYS A 232 6.05 9.39 -6.90
N ALA A 233 5.97 8.44 -7.83
CA ALA A 233 5.73 8.71 -9.24
C ALA A 233 4.40 9.43 -9.48
N ASP A 234 3.35 9.12 -8.68
CA ASP A 234 2.06 9.80 -8.76
C ASP A 234 2.19 11.32 -8.52
N ASN A 235 3.06 11.74 -7.60
CA ASN A 235 3.31 13.18 -7.40
C ASN A 235 3.95 13.83 -8.65
N ILE A 236 4.79 13.11 -9.36
CA ILE A 236 5.37 13.60 -10.63
C ILE A 236 4.27 13.68 -11.69
N VAL A 237 3.43 12.66 -11.80
CA VAL A 237 2.29 12.62 -12.73
C VAL A 237 1.34 13.78 -12.50
N LYS A 238 0.97 14.08 -11.26
CA LYS A 238 0.10 15.20 -10.89
C LYS A 238 0.66 16.57 -11.28
N ASN A 239 1.98 16.69 -11.33
CA ASN A 239 2.66 17.95 -11.66
C ASN A 239 3.23 17.99 -13.09
N ARG A 240 2.87 17.01 -13.96
CA ARG A 240 3.48 16.85 -15.29
C ARG A 240 3.34 18.07 -16.21
N GLU A 241 2.25 18.81 -16.08
CA GLU A 241 2.00 20.03 -16.89
C GLU A 241 3.01 21.12 -16.55
N ILE A 242 3.35 21.28 -15.27
CA ILE A 242 4.33 22.26 -14.80
C ILE A 242 5.75 21.80 -15.16
N LEU A 243 6.04 20.50 -15.02
CA LEU A 243 7.36 19.92 -15.25
C LEU A 243 7.74 19.89 -16.76
N GLY A 244 6.75 19.73 -17.62
CA GLY A 244 6.94 19.46 -19.04
C GLY A 244 7.38 18.00 -19.31
N SER A 245 7.24 17.56 -20.55
CA SER A 245 7.38 16.15 -20.94
C SER A 245 8.75 15.55 -20.62
N ASN A 246 9.83 16.25 -20.93
CA ASN A 246 11.20 15.74 -20.73
C ASN A 246 11.53 15.58 -19.25
N THR A 247 11.26 16.60 -18.42
CA THR A 247 11.51 16.56 -16.96
C THR A 247 10.66 15.47 -16.31
N THR A 248 9.38 15.37 -16.68
CA THR A 248 8.49 14.29 -16.20
C THR A 248 9.08 12.92 -16.48
N ARG A 249 9.51 12.67 -17.73
CA ARG A 249 10.11 11.38 -18.14
C ARG A 249 11.37 11.04 -17.36
N VAL A 250 12.30 12.00 -17.22
CA VAL A 250 13.55 11.77 -16.48
C VAL A 250 13.30 11.53 -15.00
N SER A 251 12.41 12.31 -14.39
CA SER A 251 12.04 12.15 -12.98
C SER A 251 11.36 10.80 -12.72
N LEU A 252 10.47 10.37 -13.60
CA LEU A 252 9.84 9.04 -13.52
C LEU A 252 10.89 7.94 -13.67
N ALA A 253 11.79 8.03 -14.64
CA ALA A 253 12.85 7.04 -14.84
C ALA A 253 13.74 6.88 -13.61
N GLY A 254 14.10 7.99 -12.95
CA GLY A 254 14.84 7.96 -11.69
C GLY A 254 14.01 7.47 -10.47
N THR A 255 12.69 7.31 -10.61
CA THR A 255 11.81 6.91 -9.51
C THR A 255 11.35 5.45 -9.64
N ILE A 256 10.92 5.03 -10.84
CA ILE A 256 10.31 3.71 -11.08
C ILE A 256 11.06 2.89 -12.14
N GLY A 257 12.19 3.38 -12.63
CA GLY A 257 12.97 2.74 -13.69
C GLY A 257 12.43 3.00 -15.10
N MET A 258 13.29 2.80 -16.09
CA MET A 258 12.97 3.13 -17.48
C MET A 258 11.82 2.29 -18.05
N SER A 259 11.75 1.00 -17.72
CA SER A 259 10.72 0.10 -18.24
C SER A 259 9.32 0.53 -17.80
N ALA A 260 9.11 0.73 -16.49
CA ALA A 260 7.83 1.21 -15.95
C ALA A 260 7.50 2.63 -16.43
N THR A 261 8.54 3.49 -16.61
CA THR A 261 8.36 4.86 -17.12
C THR A 261 7.83 4.85 -18.54
N ASN A 262 8.37 4.04 -19.44
CA ASN A 262 7.92 3.99 -20.82
C ASN A 262 6.45 3.57 -20.92
N GLU A 263 6.05 2.58 -20.12
CA GLU A 263 4.64 2.17 -20.06
C GLU A 263 3.76 3.29 -19.49
N LEU A 264 4.12 3.89 -18.34
CA LEU A 264 3.36 4.98 -17.74
C LEU A 264 3.23 6.19 -18.68
N MET A 265 4.29 6.59 -19.38
CA MET A 265 4.23 7.69 -20.36
C MET A 265 3.24 7.39 -21.50
N THR A 266 3.11 6.12 -21.91
CA THR A 266 2.08 5.70 -22.87
C THR A 266 0.69 5.93 -22.33
N PHE A 267 0.44 5.56 -21.06
CA PHE A 267 -0.83 5.84 -20.38
C PHE A 267 -1.13 7.34 -20.28
N LEU A 268 -0.14 8.18 -19.97
CA LEU A 268 -0.32 9.62 -19.92
C LEU A 268 -0.73 10.20 -21.28
N THR A 269 -0.11 9.72 -22.37
CA THR A 269 -0.49 10.12 -23.73
C THR A 269 -1.92 9.69 -24.09
N MET A 270 -2.38 8.55 -23.58
CA MET A 270 -3.79 8.12 -23.75
C MET A 270 -4.73 9.00 -22.92
N ALA A 271 -4.33 9.39 -21.70
CA ALA A 271 -5.10 10.25 -20.82
C ALA A 271 -5.45 11.59 -21.46
N ASP A 272 -4.49 12.16 -22.20
CA ASP A 272 -4.63 13.43 -22.88
C ASP A 272 -5.62 13.39 -24.08
N LYS A 273 -5.98 12.18 -24.52
CA LYS A 273 -6.95 11.94 -25.61
C LYS A 273 -8.35 11.55 -25.12
N LEU A 274 -8.56 11.47 -23.80
CA LEU A 274 -9.88 11.15 -23.26
C LEU A 274 -10.86 12.30 -23.44
N PRO A 275 -12.18 12.02 -23.59
CA PRO A 275 -13.19 13.07 -23.64
C PRO A 275 -13.15 13.91 -22.34
N PRO A 276 -13.30 15.23 -22.44
CA PRO A 276 -13.42 16.08 -21.27
C PRO A 276 -14.59 15.64 -20.37
N MET A 277 -14.40 15.63 -19.06
CA MET A 277 -15.47 15.31 -18.11
C MET A 277 -16.69 16.24 -18.27
N SER A 278 -16.46 17.49 -18.69
CA SER A 278 -17.52 18.46 -19.00
C SER A 278 -18.51 17.95 -20.04
N ASP A 279 -18.04 17.23 -21.04
CA ASP A 279 -18.90 16.76 -22.13
C ASP A 279 -19.77 15.59 -21.66
N ILE A 280 -19.22 14.68 -20.87
CA ILE A 280 -19.99 13.61 -20.23
C ILE A 280 -21.03 14.19 -19.26
N LEU A 281 -20.66 15.21 -18.49
CA LEU A 281 -21.57 15.85 -17.53
C LEU A 281 -22.72 16.61 -18.21
N LYS A 282 -22.48 17.19 -19.39
CA LYS A 282 -23.50 17.91 -20.15
C LYS A 282 -24.46 16.96 -20.88
N ASN A 283 -23.94 15.93 -21.54
CA ASN A 283 -24.74 15.01 -22.32
C ASN A 283 -24.24 13.57 -22.22
N PRO A 284 -24.56 12.86 -21.12
CA PRO A 284 -24.08 11.50 -20.89
C PRO A 284 -24.57 10.49 -21.93
N ASP A 285 -25.72 10.77 -22.59
CA ASP A 285 -26.34 9.85 -23.53
C ASP A 285 -25.66 9.86 -24.90
N ASP A 286 -25.05 10.99 -25.32
CA ASP A 286 -24.40 11.16 -26.61
C ASP A 286 -22.87 11.34 -26.51
N ALA A 287 -22.33 11.57 -25.30
CA ALA A 287 -20.89 11.73 -25.11
C ALA A 287 -20.12 10.54 -25.71
N MET A 288 -18.96 10.84 -26.31
CA MET A 288 -18.13 9.84 -26.98
C MET A 288 -17.75 8.69 -26.05
N LEU A 289 -17.99 7.46 -26.47
CA LEU A 289 -17.50 6.27 -25.79
C LEU A 289 -16.03 6.07 -26.14
N VAL A 290 -15.23 5.76 -25.13
CA VAL A 290 -13.80 5.44 -25.33
C VAL A 290 -13.61 3.98 -25.73
N GLY A 291 -12.50 3.71 -26.42
CA GLY A 291 -12.10 2.35 -26.77
C GLY A 291 -11.83 1.47 -25.55
N ALA A 292 -11.91 0.15 -25.73
CA ALA A 292 -11.64 -0.81 -24.66
C ALA A 292 -10.20 -0.74 -24.16
N GLY A 293 -9.95 -1.22 -22.93
CA GLY A 293 -8.63 -1.31 -22.31
C GLY A 293 -8.30 -0.11 -21.45
N ALA A 294 -7.06 0.32 -21.48
CA ALA A 294 -6.50 1.36 -20.61
C ALA A 294 -7.30 2.68 -20.58
N SER A 295 -7.78 3.12 -21.75
CA SER A 295 -8.58 4.34 -21.87
C SER A 295 -9.89 4.27 -21.10
N SER A 296 -10.61 3.14 -21.19
CA SER A 296 -11.85 2.93 -20.44
C SER A 296 -11.57 2.87 -18.94
N CYS A 297 -10.58 2.10 -18.50
CA CYS A 297 -10.18 2.03 -17.09
C CYS A 297 -9.85 3.43 -16.52
N MET A 298 -9.05 4.20 -17.23
CA MET A 298 -8.67 5.55 -16.84
C MET A 298 -9.89 6.49 -16.75
N LEU A 299 -10.79 6.41 -17.71
CA LEU A 299 -12.02 7.20 -17.72
C LEU A 299 -12.87 6.89 -16.49
N LEU A 300 -13.02 5.61 -16.11
CA LEU A 300 -13.77 5.22 -14.91
C LEU A 300 -13.19 5.86 -13.64
N HIS A 301 -11.87 5.83 -13.48
CA HIS A 301 -11.23 6.47 -12.33
C HIS A 301 -11.35 8.00 -12.36
N LYS A 302 -11.27 8.63 -13.54
CA LYS A 302 -11.55 10.08 -13.68
C LYS A 302 -13.00 10.43 -13.34
N MET A 303 -13.98 9.62 -13.75
CA MET A 303 -15.39 9.79 -13.37
C MET A 303 -15.56 9.69 -11.84
N ARG A 304 -14.94 8.68 -11.21
CA ARG A 304 -14.94 8.52 -9.76
C ARG A 304 -14.37 9.74 -9.04
N GLU A 305 -13.20 10.23 -9.45
CA GLU A 305 -12.60 11.43 -8.86
C GLU A 305 -13.45 12.67 -9.10
N ASN A 306 -13.97 12.82 -10.31
CA ASN A 306 -14.80 13.99 -10.67
C ASN A 306 -16.17 14.00 -9.97
N THR A 307 -16.59 12.87 -9.38
CA THR A 307 -17.77 12.83 -8.51
C THR A 307 -17.55 13.63 -7.23
N LYS A 308 -16.32 13.77 -6.75
CA LYS A 308 -15.98 14.50 -5.52
C LYS A 308 -16.07 16.01 -5.74
N VAL A 309 -17.24 16.60 -5.52
CA VAL A 309 -17.40 18.05 -5.51
C VAL A 309 -17.18 18.54 -4.08
N LEU A 310 -16.16 19.37 -3.90
CA LEU A 310 -15.82 19.92 -2.58
C LEU A 310 -16.54 21.26 -2.34
N THR A 311 -16.92 21.47 -1.09
CA THR A 311 -17.34 22.77 -0.57
C THR A 311 -16.11 23.65 -0.28
N GLN A 312 -16.34 24.92 0.08
CA GLN A 312 -15.27 25.82 0.50
C GLN A 312 -14.48 25.31 1.71
N ASP A 313 -15.10 24.51 2.58
CA ASP A 313 -14.48 23.88 3.74
C ASP A 313 -13.82 22.51 3.44
N ASN A 314 -13.53 22.21 2.19
CA ASN A 314 -12.96 20.93 1.72
C ASN A 314 -13.80 19.69 2.10
N LYS A 315 -15.09 19.84 2.38
CA LYS A 315 -16.01 18.71 2.59
C LYS A 315 -16.73 18.38 1.29
N ILE A 316 -17.09 17.10 1.11
CA ILE A 316 -17.85 16.69 -0.07
C ILE A 316 -19.26 17.29 -0.01
N ASN A 317 -19.67 17.96 -1.10
CA ASN A 317 -21.04 18.40 -1.30
C ASN A 317 -21.91 17.23 -1.76
N PRO A 318 -22.79 16.67 -0.92
CA PRO A 318 -23.52 15.46 -1.26
C PRO A 318 -24.55 15.69 -2.39
N VAL A 319 -25.09 16.89 -2.53
CA VAL A 319 -26.10 17.21 -3.55
C VAL A 319 -25.46 17.26 -4.93
N GLU A 320 -24.39 18.03 -5.09
CA GLU A 320 -23.72 18.18 -6.39
C GLU A 320 -22.98 16.88 -6.78
N SER A 321 -22.35 16.21 -5.83
CA SER A 321 -21.74 14.90 -6.04
C SER A 321 -22.78 13.84 -6.42
N GLY A 322 -23.98 13.89 -5.84
CA GLY A 322 -25.10 13.03 -6.20
C GLY A 322 -25.61 13.25 -7.64
N LYS A 323 -25.70 14.50 -8.09
CA LYS A 323 -26.03 14.83 -9.49
C LYS A 323 -24.99 14.27 -10.45
N ARG A 324 -23.69 14.47 -10.17
CA ARG A 324 -22.61 13.92 -11.00
C ARG A 324 -22.62 12.39 -11.02
N ALA A 325 -22.85 11.76 -9.87
CA ALA A 325 -22.99 10.29 -9.78
C ALA A 325 -24.11 9.79 -10.71
N SER A 326 -25.29 10.43 -10.68
CA SER A 326 -26.42 10.06 -11.56
C SER A 326 -26.06 10.19 -13.03
N THR A 327 -25.36 11.26 -13.40
CA THR A 327 -24.92 11.49 -14.78
C THR A 327 -23.91 10.43 -15.22
N PHE A 328 -22.92 10.11 -14.36
CA PHE A 328 -21.92 9.08 -14.67
C PHE A 328 -22.53 7.68 -14.75
N ILE A 329 -23.55 7.36 -13.96
CA ILE A 329 -24.27 6.08 -14.08
C ILE A 329 -24.97 5.97 -15.46
N LYS A 330 -25.57 7.06 -15.97
CA LYS A 330 -26.18 7.04 -17.32
C LYS A 330 -25.12 6.74 -18.38
N TYR A 331 -23.99 7.44 -18.35
CA TYR A 331 -22.90 7.18 -19.28
C TYR A 331 -22.36 5.74 -19.14
N LEU A 332 -22.17 5.26 -17.90
CA LEU A 332 -21.67 3.93 -17.58
C LEU A 332 -22.55 2.82 -18.18
N LYS A 333 -23.88 2.97 -18.17
CA LYS A 333 -24.82 1.99 -18.76
C LYS A 333 -24.59 1.78 -20.26
N ARG A 334 -23.92 2.68 -20.96
CA ARG A 334 -23.55 2.55 -22.39
C ARG A 334 -22.23 1.81 -22.59
N MET A 335 -21.44 1.63 -21.53
CA MET A 335 -20.17 0.89 -21.58
C MET A 335 -20.41 -0.63 -21.48
N LYS A 336 -19.37 -1.42 -21.80
CA LYS A 336 -19.42 -2.87 -21.66
C LYS A 336 -19.61 -3.29 -20.20
N PRO A 337 -20.25 -4.46 -19.94
CA PRO A 337 -20.49 -4.97 -18.58
C PRO A 337 -19.27 -5.03 -17.67
N ASP A 338 -18.12 -5.43 -18.22
CA ASP A 338 -16.87 -5.52 -17.45
C ASP A 338 -16.47 -4.17 -16.84
N TYR A 339 -16.62 -3.08 -17.60
CA TYR A 339 -16.32 -1.72 -17.12
C TYR A 339 -17.36 -1.22 -16.12
N GLN A 340 -18.62 -1.62 -16.28
CA GLN A 340 -19.65 -1.33 -15.29
C GLN A 340 -19.31 -1.99 -13.95
N ALA A 341 -18.93 -3.26 -13.97
CA ALA A 341 -18.49 -4.00 -12.81
C ALA A 341 -17.25 -3.39 -12.14
N GLN A 342 -16.26 -3.01 -12.94
CA GLN A 342 -15.03 -2.35 -12.47
C GLN A 342 -15.35 -1.02 -11.78
N TYR A 343 -16.25 -0.22 -12.36
CA TYR A 343 -16.65 1.06 -11.75
C TYR A 343 -17.38 0.87 -10.42
N LEU A 344 -18.30 -0.09 -10.34
CA LEU A 344 -19.01 -0.41 -9.11
C LEU A 344 -18.02 -0.76 -7.98
N ARG A 345 -17.00 -1.57 -8.28
CA ARG A 345 -15.96 -1.94 -7.32
C ARG A 345 -15.15 -0.72 -6.88
N ALA A 346 -14.66 0.09 -7.84
CA ALA A 346 -13.88 1.29 -7.55
C ALA A 346 -14.63 2.31 -6.68
N VAL A 347 -15.95 2.47 -6.91
CA VAL A 347 -16.80 3.36 -6.10
C VAL A 347 -17.08 2.74 -4.74
N GLY A 348 -17.29 1.42 -4.64
CA GLY A 348 -17.50 0.71 -3.38
C GLY A 348 -16.30 0.83 -2.43
N SER A 349 -15.09 0.81 -2.98
CA SER A 349 -13.84 0.96 -2.22
C SER A 349 -13.56 2.40 -1.79
N ASP A 350 -14.19 3.40 -2.42
CA ASP A 350 -14.02 4.81 -2.07
C ASP A 350 -14.97 5.26 -0.96
N LYS A 351 -14.54 5.12 0.30
CA LYS A 351 -15.35 5.47 1.49
C LYS A 351 -15.90 6.90 1.46
N SER A 352 -15.27 7.81 0.70
CA SER A 352 -15.67 9.22 0.64
C SER A 352 -16.95 9.45 -0.18
N ILE A 353 -17.21 8.63 -1.19
CA ILE A 353 -18.35 8.80 -2.12
C ILE A 353 -19.28 7.56 -2.18
N SER A 354 -18.90 6.42 -1.64
CA SER A 354 -19.69 5.19 -1.70
C SER A 354 -21.12 5.39 -1.22
N GLN A 355 -21.32 6.10 -0.11
CA GLN A 355 -22.66 6.38 0.42
C GLN A 355 -23.52 7.24 -0.53
N ILE A 356 -22.90 8.10 -1.33
CA ILE A 356 -23.61 8.93 -2.34
C ILE A 356 -24.15 8.02 -3.44
N TYR A 357 -23.35 7.08 -3.89
CA TYR A 357 -23.77 6.11 -4.89
C TYR A 357 -24.79 5.12 -4.35
N PHE A 358 -24.62 4.58 -3.15
CA PHE A 358 -25.58 3.65 -2.54
C PHE A 358 -26.96 4.26 -2.30
N LYS A 359 -27.07 5.58 -2.14
CA LYS A 359 -28.34 6.29 -2.08
C LYS A 359 -28.99 6.53 -3.45
N ASN A 360 -28.28 6.27 -4.54
CA ASN A 360 -28.78 6.46 -5.90
C ASN A 360 -29.55 5.22 -6.36
N PRO A 361 -30.86 5.32 -6.72
CA PRO A 361 -31.67 4.17 -7.12
C PRO A 361 -31.14 3.45 -8.36
N ASP A 362 -30.58 4.19 -9.33
CA ASP A 362 -30.02 3.60 -10.56
C ASP A 362 -28.73 2.83 -10.28
N PHE A 363 -27.93 3.27 -9.33
CA PHE A 363 -26.76 2.55 -8.86
C PHE A 363 -27.18 1.26 -8.16
N GLY A 364 -28.20 1.32 -7.30
CA GLY A 364 -28.75 0.14 -6.62
C GLY A 364 -29.21 -0.94 -7.61
N LYS A 365 -29.92 -0.55 -8.67
CA LYS A 365 -30.33 -1.50 -9.73
C LYS A 365 -29.12 -2.14 -10.40
N LEU A 366 -28.13 -1.34 -10.78
CA LEU A 366 -26.90 -1.82 -11.41
C LEU A 366 -26.11 -2.74 -10.47
N ALA A 367 -26.01 -2.39 -9.19
CA ALA A 367 -25.32 -3.20 -8.18
C ALA A 367 -25.99 -4.57 -7.97
N VAL A 368 -27.31 -4.67 -8.06
CA VAL A 368 -28.05 -5.94 -7.98
C VAL A 368 -27.73 -6.83 -9.19
N GLU A 369 -27.64 -6.28 -10.40
CA GLU A 369 -27.28 -7.03 -11.61
C GLU A 369 -25.87 -7.64 -11.49
N TYR A 370 -24.98 -7.00 -10.73
CA TYR A 370 -23.59 -7.43 -10.48
C TYR A 370 -23.34 -7.93 -9.06
N ASN A 371 -24.36 -8.43 -8.36
CA ASN A 371 -24.33 -8.81 -6.94
C ASN A 371 -23.19 -9.80 -6.58
N PHE A 372 -22.75 -10.63 -7.53
CA PHE A 372 -21.64 -11.56 -7.33
C PHE A 372 -20.29 -10.84 -7.06
N ILE A 373 -20.13 -9.58 -7.48
CA ILE A 373 -18.89 -8.82 -7.30
C ILE A 373 -18.70 -8.44 -5.83
N PHE A 374 -19.79 -8.20 -5.09
CA PHE A 374 -19.74 -7.80 -3.68
C PHE A 374 -19.74 -8.99 -2.70
N GLN A 375 -19.94 -10.23 -3.20
CA GLN A 375 -19.94 -11.44 -2.37
C GLN A 375 -18.58 -12.15 -2.32
N ALA A 376 -17.65 -11.82 -3.21
CA ALA A 376 -16.34 -12.47 -3.29
C ALA A 376 -15.36 -12.06 -2.16
N ASP A 377 -15.71 -11.06 -1.36
CA ASP A 377 -14.84 -10.46 -0.33
C ASP A 377 -15.33 -10.71 1.12
N LYS A 378 -16.10 -11.78 1.34
CA LYS A 378 -16.52 -12.20 2.70
C LYS A 378 -15.73 -13.37 3.23
#